data_813074ab29a53c41911d4ecea0de6c3b
#
_entry.id   813074ab29a53c41911d4ecea0de6c3b
#
_cell.length_a   1.000
_cell.length_b   1.000
_cell.length_c   1.000
_cell.angle_alpha   90.00
_cell.angle_beta   90.00
_cell.angle_gamma   90.00
#
_symmetry.space_group_name_H-M   'P 1'
#
loop_
_entity.id
_entity.type
_entity.pdbx_description
1 polymer ?
#
loop_
_entity_poly.entity_id
_entity_poly.type
_entity_poly.pdbx_seq_one_letter_code
_entity_poly.pdbx_strand_id
1 'polypeptide(L)'
;MYIKEIISLIEDYAPLKFQASFDNSGLLCGNPERELTSILLCIDVTEEVIKEAIDKGHNLIISHHPLIFSGLKHITPATYVERCVIDAIRHDITIYAAHTNMDVVSNGVSGRMADKLDLYH
;
A
#
# COMPACT_ATOMS: atom_id res chain seq x y z
N MET A 1 -3.55 3.87 18.32
CA MET A 1 -4.10 4.27 17.00
C MET A 1 -4.37 3.02 16.18
N TYR A 2 -5.52 2.98 15.53
CA TYR A 2 -5.91 1.86 14.68
C TYR A 2 -5.40 2.08 13.25
N ILE A 3 -5.18 0.97 12.54
CA ILE A 3 -4.72 1.02 11.13
C ILE A 3 -5.69 1.84 10.27
N LYS A 4 -7.02 1.73 10.50
CA LYS A 4 -8.02 2.50 9.74
C LYS A 4 -7.84 4.01 9.88
N GLU A 5 -7.30 4.49 10.99
CA GLU A 5 -7.05 5.92 11.19
C GLU A 5 -5.91 6.42 10.30
N ILE A 6 -4.87 5.60 10.12
CA ILE A 6 -3.78 5.90 9.18
C ILE A 6 -4.31 5.91 7.76
N ILE A 7 -5.13 4.92 7.40
CA ILE A 7 -5.74 4.85 6.06
C ILE A 7 -6.59 6.10 5.80
N SER A 8 -7.40 6.53 6.78
CA SER A 8 -8.21 7.75 6.65
C SER A 8 -7.36 8.99 6.41
N LEU A 9 -6.22 9.12 7.09
CA LEU A 9 -5.31 10.24 6.87
C LEU A 9 -4.74 10.24 5.46
N ILE A 10 -4.37 9.06 4.94
CA ILE A 10 -3.85 8.93 3.57
C ILE A 10 -4.96 9.30 2.56
N GLU A 11 -6.17 8.82 2.77
CA GLU A 11 -7.28 9.04 1.83
C GLU A 11 -7.83 10.46 1.90
N ASP A 12 -7.67 11.15 3.02
CA ASP A 12 -7.95 12.58 3.10
C ASP A 12 -6.96 13.38 2.26
N TYR A 13 -5.68 12.96 2.26
CA TYR A 13 -4.63 13.61 1.49
C TYR A 13 -4.72 13.24 0.00
N ALA A 14 -4.95 11.97 -0.30
CA ALA A 14 -4.99 11.43 -1.67
C ALA A 14 -6.23 10.53 -1.84
N PRO A 15 -7.43 11.13 -2.06
CA PRO A 15 -8.66 10.36 -2.20
C PRO A 15 -8.61 9.30 -3.30
N LEU A 16 -9.17 8.13 -3.03
CA LEU A 16 -9.19 7.01 -3.99
C LEU A 16 -9.92 7.35 -5.28
N LYS A 17 -10.87 8.28 -5.26
CA LYS A 17 -11.58 8.72 -6.47
C LYS A 17 -10.65 9.32 -7.53
N PHE A 18 -9.45 9.72 -7.15
CA PHE A 18 -8.46 10.27 -8.07
C PHE A 18 -7.57 9.22 -8.72
N GLN A 19 -7.72 7.95 -8.36
CA GLN A 19 -6.93 6.89 -9.01
C GLN A 19 -7.36 6.72 -10.47
N ALA A 20 -6.43 6.24 -11.29
CA ALA A 20 -6.73 5.90 -12.69
C ALA A 20 -7.76 4.76 -12.74
N SER A 21 -8.59 4.72 -13.79
CA SER A 21 -9.68 3.76 -13.91
C SER A 21 -9.23 2.29 -13.93
N PHE A 22 -7.98 2.04 -14.34
CA PHE A 22 -7.39 0.69 -14.40
C PHE A 22 -6.71 0.28 -13.09
N ASP A 23 -6.61 1.20 -12.12
CA ASP A 23 -5.79 0.99 -10.92
C ASP A 23 -6.52 0.28 -9.80
N ASN A 24 -5.75 -0.21 -8.84
CA ASN A 24 -6.26 -0.84 -7.63
C ASN A 24 -5.53 -0.27 -6.41
N SER A 25 -5.65 1.04 -6.19
CA SER A 25 -5.16 1.69 -4.99
C SER A 25 -6.08 1.40 -3.80
N GLY A 26 -5.55 1.53 -2.60
CA GLY A 26 -6.32 1.42 -1.37
C GLY A 26 -5.95 0.19 -0.54
N LEU A 27 -6.88 -0.22 0.30
CA LEU A 27 -6.69 -1.40 1.16
C LEU A 27 -6.77 -2.66 0.32
N LEU A 28 -5.69 -3.43 0.30
CA LEU A 28 -5.60 -4.64 -0.52
C LEU A 28 -5.79 -5.92 0.28
N CYS A 29 -5.33 -5.94 1.52
CA CYS A 29 -5.26 -7.17 2.31
C CYS A 29 -5.17 -6.81 3.79
N GLY A 30 -5.79 -7.61 4.65
CA GLY A 30 -5.66 -7.47 6.09
C GLY A 30 -6.88 -6.89 6.78
N ASN A 31 -6.70 -6.50 8.03
CA ASN A 31 -7.77 -6.01 8.90
C ASN A 31 -7.45 -4.62 9.45
N PRO A 32 -8.10 -3.56 8.95
CA PRO A 32 -7.83 -2.20 9.40
C PRO A 32 -8.34 -1.90 10.82
N GLU A 33 -9.11 -2.78 11.42
CA GLU A 33 -9.59 -2.64 12.79
C GLU A 33 -8.52 -2.98 13.84
N ARG A 34 -7.34 -3.45 13.44
CA ARG A 34 -6.23 -3.75 14.36
C ARG A 34 -5.55 -2.49 14.82
N GLU A 35 -5.03 -2.51 16.07
CA GLU A 35 -4.15 -1.45 16.55
C GLU A 35 -2.86 -1.46 15.74
N LEU A 36 -2.40 -0.28 15.38
CA LEU A 36 -1.14 -0.12 14.67
C LEU A 36 0.03 -0.39 15.60
N THR A 37 0.95 -1.25 15.18
CA THR A 37 2.24 -1.40 15.85
C THR A 37 3.28 -0.46 15.25
N SER A 38 3.53 -0.59 13.95
CA SER A 38 4.41 0.29 13.19
C SER A 38 4.18 0.09 11.70
N ILE A 39 4.72 1.02 10.90
CA ILE A 39 4.50 1.07 9.45
C ILE A 39 5.81 0.78 8.73
N LEU A 40 5.74 -0.05 7.69
CA LEU A 40 6.83 -0.24 6.73
C LEU A 40 6.43 0.38 5.41
N LEU A 41 7.23 1.31 4.91
CA LEU A 41 7.02 1.96 3.62
C LEU A 41 7.89 1.29 2.56
N CYS A 42 7.35 1.06 1.37
CA CYS A 42 8.10 0.48 0.27
C CYS A 42 7.54 0.92 -1.08
N ILE A 43 8.30 0.69 -2.14
CA ILE A 43 7.82 0.90 -3.50
C ILE A 43 7.01 -0.32 -3.94
N ASP A 44 7.60 -1.49 -3.80
CA ASP A 44 6.98 -2.76 -4.16
C ASP A 44 6.91 -3.70 -2.96
N VAL A 45 5.80 -4.41 -2.84
CA VAL A 45 5.69 -5.49 -1.84
C VAL A 45 6.31 -6.75 -2.43
N THR A 46 7.37 -7.22 -1.79
CA THR A 46 8.08 -8.45 -2.15
C THR A 46 8.07 -9.41 -0.97
N GLU A 47 8.51 -10.64 -1.19
CA GLU A 47 8.62 -11.61 -0.10
C GLU A 47 9.61 -11.12 0.97
N GLU A 48 10.69 -10.45 0.56
CA GLU A 48 11.67 -9.85 1.47
C GLU A 48 11.05 -8.74 2.31
N VAL A 49 10.19 -7.91 1.72
CA VAL A 49 9.48 -6.84 2.45
C VAL A 49 8.53 -7.44 3.49
N ILE A 50 7.80 -8.49 3.12
CA ILE A 50 6.93 -9.20 4.06
C ILE A 50 7.75 -9.76 5.22
N LYS A 51 8.89 -10.38 4.93
CA LYS A 51 9.77 -10.93 5.94
C LYS A 51 10.31 -9.84 6.87
N GLU A 52 10.71 -8.70 6.33
CA GLU A 52 11.15 -7.56 7.15
C GLU A 52 10.04 -7.09 8.09
N ALA A 53 8.81 -6.98 7.59
CA ALA A 53 7.67 -6.58 8.40
C ALA A 53 7.44 -7.57 9.55
N ILE A 54 7.51 -8.88 9.27
CA ILE A 54 7.37 -9.92 10.29
C ILE A 54 8.48 -9.78 11.34
N ASP A 55 9.74 -9.73 10.89
CA ASP A 55 10.90 -9.73 11.77
C ASP A 55 10.95 -8.49 12.67
N LYS A 56 10.51 -7.35 12.16
CA LYS A 56 10.53 -6.08 12.90
C LYS A 56 9.21 -5.72 13.57
N GLY A 57 8.19 -6.55 13.41
CA GLY A 57 6.90 -6.35 14.07
C GLY A 57 6.03 -5.25 13.46
N HIS A 58 6.20 -4.92 12.19
CA HIS A 58 5.32 -4.00 11.49
C HIS A 58 4.02 -4.71 11.10
N ASN A 59 2.87 -4.11 11.41
CA ASN A 59 1.59 -4.70 11.02
C ASN A 59 0.86 -3.91 9.93
N LEU A 60 1.50 -2.89 9.38
CA LEU A 60 0.97 -2.15 8.23
C LEU A 60 2.10 -1.90 7.23
N ILE A 61 1.89 -2.32 5.99
CA ILE A 61 2.78 -2.03 4.87
C ILE A 61 2.05 -1.05 3.97
N ILE A 62 2.68 0.08 3.66
CA ILE A 62 2.17 1.04 2.69
C ILE A 62 3.13 1.02 1.51
N SER A 63 2.62 0.60 0.35
CA SER A 63 3.41 0.52 -0.88
C SER A 63 2.93 1.54 -1.90
N HIS A 64 3.79 1.88 -2.86
CA HIS A 64 3.39 2.70 -4.00
C HIS A 64 2.66 1.83 -5.03
N HIS A 65 3.29 0.74 -5.47
CA HIS A 65 2.66 -0.18 -6.40
C HIS A 65 1.76 -1.18 -5.67
N PRO A 66 0.54 -1.41 -6.15
CA PRO A 66 -0.35 -2.38 -5.51
C PRO A 66 0.12 -3.82 -5.72
N LEU A 67 0.24 -4.56 -4.62
CA LEU A 67 0.60 -5.98 -4.67
C LEU A 67 -0.43 -6.77 -5.50
N ILE A 68 -1.71 -6.47 -5.28
CA ILE A 68 -2.79 -7.07 -6.05
C ILE A 68 -3.27 -6.03 -7.04
N PHE A 69 -2.88 -6.17 -8.30
CA PHE A 69 -3.29 -5.23 -9.35
C PHE A 69 -4.57 -5.67 -10.05
N SER A 70 -4.60 -6.94 -10.51
CA SER A 70 -5.74 -7.52 -11.24
C SER A 70 -6.41 -8.53 -10.36
N GLY A 71 -7.06 -8.50 -9.43
CA GLY A 71 -7.73 -9.48 -8.56
C GLY A 71 -7.14 -10.90 -8.61
N LEU A 72 -7.24 -11.61 -7.54
CA LEU A 72 -6.78 -12.99 -7.42
C LEU A 72 -7.96 -13.95 -7.52
N LYS A 73 -7.83 -14.97 -8.36
CA LYS A 73 -8.82 -16.06 -8.46
C LYS A 73 -8.45 -17.22 -7.55
N HIS A 74 -7.19 -17.34 -7.21
CA HIS A 74 -6.66 -18.40 -6.36
C HIS A 74 -5.69 -17.79 -5.36
N ILE A 75 -5.62 -18.37 -4.17
CA ILE A 75 -4.63 -17.99 -3.14
C ILE A 75 -3.89 -19.25 -2.74
N THR A 76 -2.80 -19.52 -3.45
CA THR A 76 -1.94 -20.69 -3.27
C THR A 76 -0.48 -20.24 -3.36
N PRO A 77 0.52 -21.07 -3.03
CA PRO A 77 1.93 -20.69 -3.17
C PRO A 77 2.44 -20.63 -4.62
N ALA A 78 1.57 -20.56 -5.62
CA ALA A 78 1.95 -20.65 -7.03
C ALA A 78 2.72 -19.43 -7.55
N THR A 79 2.34 -18.21 -7.09
CA THR A 79 2.99 -16.97 -7.49
C THR A 79 3.50 -16.19 -6.28
N TYR A 80 4.45 -15.25 -6.51
CA TYR A 80 4.96 -14.45 -5.40
C TYR A 80 3.87 -13.56 -4.78
N VAL A 81 2.93 -13.08 -5.59
CA VAL A 81 1.81 -12.26 -5.10
C VAL A 81 0.96 -13.05 -4.12
N GLU A 82 0.58 -14.27 -4.50
CA GLU A 82 -0.20 -15.15 -3.64
C GLU A 82 0.56 -15.52 -2.36
N ARG A 83 1.87 -15.80 -2.48
CA ARG A 83 2.70 -16.10 -1.31
C ARG A 83 2.78 -14.92 -0.35
N CYS A 84 2.92 -13.70 -0.87
CA CYS A 84 2.91 -12.49 -0.04
C CYS A 84 1.57 -12.31 0.67
N VAL A 85 0.45 -12.54 -0.02
CA VAL A 85 -0.89 -12.45 0.58
C VAL A 85 -1.04 -13.48 1.70
N ILE A 86 -0.63 -14.72 1.46
CA ILE A 86 -0.70 -15.79 2.47
C ILE A 86 0.08 -15.39 3.72
N ASP A 87 1.32 -14.95 3.55
CA ASP A 87 2.19 -14.60 4.68
C ASP A 87 1.68 -13.37 5.43
N ALA A 88 1.16 -12.37 4.71
CA ALA A 88 0.58 -11.19 5.33
C ALA A 88 -0.63 -11.57 6.20
N ILE A 89 -1.53 -12.40 5.69
CA ILE A 89 -2.71 -12.85 6.43
C ILE A 89 -2.29 -13.68 7.65
N ARG A 90 -1.34 -14.59 7.49
CA ARG A 90 -0.85 -15.44 8.57
C ARG A 90 -0.25 -14.64 9.74
N HIS A 91 0.39 -13.53 9.44
CA HIS A 91 1.08 -12.70 10.43
C HIS A 91 0.31 -11.43 10.77
N ASP A 92 -0.95 -11.36 10.38
CA ASP A 92 -1.85 -10.23 10.66
C ASP A 92 -1.26 -8.88 10.21
N ILE A 93 -0.72 -8.85 8.99
CA ILE A 93 -0.16 -7.66 8.35
C ILE A 93 -1.17 -7.13 7.35
N THR A 94 -1.48 -5.83 7.45
CA THR A 94 -2.36 -5.13 6.52
C THR A 94 -1.51 -4.46 5.45
N ILE A 95 -1.96 -4.54 4.19
CA ILE A 95 -1.25 -3.96 3.04
C ILE A 95 -2.15 -2.93 2.37
N TYR A 96 -1.61 -1.73 2.21
CA TYR A 96 -2.28 -0.59 1.58
C TYR A 96 -1.41 -0.05 0.46
N ALA A 97 -2.01 0.28 -0.69
CA ALA A 97 -1.30 0.88 -1.82
C ALA A 97 -1.77 2.30 -2.08
N ALA A 98 -0.83 3.24 -2.12
CA ALA A 98 -1.05 4.62 -2.53
C ALA A 98 -0.35 4.82 -3.88
N HIS A 99 -1.07 4.56 -4.97
CA HIS A 99 -0.51 4.53 -6.33
C HIS A 99 -0.93 5.77 -7.13
N THR A 100 -1.77 5.62 -8.13
CA THR A 100 -2.11 6.76 -9.01
C THR A 100 -2.89 7.86 -8.30
N ASN A 101 -3.65 7.54 -7.25
CA ASN A 101 -4.30 8.56 -6.43
C ASN A 101 -3.27 9.49 -5.77
N MET A 102 -2.12 8.95 -5.33
CA MET A 102 -1.04 9.75 -4.74
C MET A 102 -0.27 10.53 -5.80
N ASP A 103 -0.19 10.04 -7.04
CA ASP A 103 0.51 10.70 -8.14
C ASP A 103 -0.17 12.01 -8.54
N VAL A 104 -1.49 12.06 -8.55
CA VAL A 104 -2.25 13.18 -9.13
C VAL A 104 -2.56 14.32 -8.17
N VAL A 105 -2.40 14.13 -6.86
CA VAL A 105 -2.65 15.21 -5.90
C VAL A 105 -1.51 16.23 -5.93
N SER A 106 -1.82 17.49 -5.58
CA SER A 106 -0.88 18.63 -5.70
C SER A 106 0.47 18.40 -5.05
N ASN A 107 0.51 17.80 -3.87
CA ASN A 107 1.74 17.49 -3.13
C ASN A 107 2.06 16.00 -3.14
N GLY A 108 1.60 15.27 -4.16
CA GLY A 108 1.87 13.86 -4.35
C GLY A 108 3.17 13.63 -5.10
N VAL A 109 3.33 12.43 -5.66
CA VAL A 109 4.58 12.02 -6.33
C VAL A 109 4.89 12.91 -7.53
N SER A 110 3.94 13.10 -8.43
CA SER A 110 4.16 13.93 -9.64
C SER A 110 4.44 15.39 -9.29
N GLY A 111 3.70 15.95 -8.33
CA GLY A 111 3.93 17.32 -7.86
C GLY A 111 5.30 17.50 -7.24
N ARG A 112 5.74 16.54 -6.43
CA ARG A 112 7.08 16.58 -5.81
C ARG A 112 8.19 16.46 -6.84
N MET A 113 8.00 15.61 -7.86
CA MET A 113 8.95 15.50 -8.96
C MET A 113 9.04 16.81 -9.73
N ALA A 114 7.91 17.45 -10.01
CA ALA A 114 7.88 18.77 -10.68
C ALA A 114 8.62 19.81 -9.87
N ASP A 115 8.43 19.86 -8.55
CA ASP A 115 9.14 20.79 -7.68
C ASP A 115 10.65 20.56 -7.74
N LYS A 116 11.11 19.32 -7.70
CA LYS A 116 12.54 18.98 -7.77
C LYS A 116 13.17 19.33 -9.11
N LEU A 117 12.38 19.35 -10.18
CA LEU A 117 12.86 19.70 -11.51
C LEU A 117 12.59 21.17 -11.87
N ASP A 118 12.10 21.97 -10.93
CA ASP A 118 11.70 23.35 -11.14
C ASP A 118 10.68 23.54 -12.28
N LEU A 119 9.74 22.59 -12.37
CA LEU A 119 8.65 22.66 -13.35
C LEU A 119 7.42 23.31 -12.74
N TYR A 120 6.73 24.13 -13.54
CA TYR A 120 5.49 24.78 -13.12
C TYR A 120 4.35 24.31 -14.01
N HIS A 121 3.16 24.19 -13.43
CA HIS A 121 1.96 23.73 -14.14
C HIS A 121 0.72 24.51 -13.73
#